data_8971b55395c05c63614fd7c3315a6821
#
_entry.id   8971b55395c05c63614fd7c3315a6821
#
_cell.length_a   1.000
_cell.length_b   1.000
_cell.length_c   1.000
_cell.angle_alpha   90.00
_cell.angle_beta   90.00
_cell.angle_gamma   90.00
#
_symmetry.space_group_name_H-M   'P 1'
#
loop_
_entity.id
_entity.type
_entity.pdbx_description
1 polymer ?
#
loop_
_entity_poly.entity_id
_entity_poly.type
_entity_poly.pdbx_seq_one_letter_code
_entity_poly.pdbx_strand_id
1 'polypeptide(L)'
;GEMKRFVKALQVEPAERTVEVTAGGEALRITVKPYLSFAERGAFISGAVEMCFDDGGIYRPWIREFAWWYQILQYYTNLSSFSAPEPLWSLASRTGVIEKVLDCVKDDTCAMYAEISTGIDYRIQASLKSNKWDALADGFASLLSQFERALLEAAQKEKISSDGNASDRVSASGSASAVRSADAEKAGRDTEALRLQPLA
;
A
#
# COMPACT_ATOMS: atom_id res chain seq x y z
N GLY A 1 16.16 12.95 45.42
CA GLY A 1 15.90 11.72 46.02
C GLY A 1 14.92 10.78 45.32
N GLU A 2 13.66 11.11 45.25
CA GLU A 2 12.59 10.19 44.78
C GLU A 2 12.72 9.79 43.31
N MET A 3 13.02 10.71 42.42
CA MET A 3 13.27 10.42 41.00
C MET A 3 14.35 9.36 40.77
N LYS A 4 15.45 9.43 41.53
CA LYS A 4 16.52 8.42 41.45
C LYS A 4 16.07 7.04 41.90
N ARG A 5 15.20 6.97 42.95
CA ARG A 5 14.63 5.71 43.41
C ARG A 5 13.67 5.12 42.39
N PHE A 6 12.84 5.98 41.78
CA PHE A 6 11.90 5.59 40.71
C PHE A 6 12.62 5.06 39.47
N VAL A 7 13.66 5.77 38.99
CA VAL A 7 14.48 5.31 37.87
C VAL A 7 15.17 3.99 38.18
N LYS A 8 15.67 3.80 39.41
CA LYS A 8 16.27 2.53 39.84
C LYS A 8 15.25 1.39 39.90
N ALA A 9 14.01 1.68 40.29
CA ALA A 9 12.91 0.69 40.30
C ALA A 9 12.51 0.28 38.89
N LEU A 10 12.55 1.21 37.92
CA LEU A 10 12.28 0.94 36.49
C LEU A 10 13.40 0.12 35.82
N GLN A 11 14.61 0.09 36.42
CA GLN A 11 15.73 -0.71 35.91
C GLN A 11 15.70 -2.16 36.37
N VAL A 12 14.79 -2.53 37.26
CA VAL A 12 14.59 -3.94 37.65
C VAL A 12 13.87 -4.61 36.45
N GLU A 13 14.63 -5.42 35.72
CA GLU A 13 14.03 -6.23 34.67
C GLU A 13 13.00 -7.17 35.28
N PRO A 14 11.76 -7.17 34.80
CA PRO A 14 10.76 -8.12 35.27
C PRO A 14 11.20 -9.54 34.93
N ALA A 15 10.95 -10.44 35.85
CA ALA A 15 11.38 -11.83 35.74
C ALA A 15 10.77 -12.51 34.53
N GLU A 16 11.59 -13.21 33.76
CA GLU A 16 11.14 -14.09 32.68
C GLU A 16 10.20 -15.17 33.23
N ARG A 17 9.22 -15.56 32.45
CA ARG A 17 8.27 -16.63 32.76
C ARG A 17 8.63 -17.87 31.97
N THR A 18 8.43 -19.04 32.56
CA THR A 18 8.62 -20.31 31.85
C THR A 18 7.25 -20.95 31.58
N VAL A 19 7.03 -21.33 30.35
CA VAL A 19 5.86 -22.08 29.91
C VAL A 19 6.28 -23.47 29.47
N GLU A 20 5.58 -24.49 29.94
CA GLU A 20 5.81 -25.86 29.51
C GLU A 20 4.74 -26.32 28.56
N VAL A 21 5.14 -26.87 27.43
CA VAL A 21 4.26 -27.50 26.43
C VAL A 21 4.76 -28.91 26.13
N THR A 22 3.86 -29.81 25.82
CA THR A 22 4.24 -31.18 25.45
C THR A 22 4.08 -31.34 23.93
N ALA A 23 5.15 -31.75 23.28
CA ALA A 23 5.18 -32.02 21.83
C ALA A 23 5.81 -33.39 21.62
N GLY A 24 5.11 -34.31 20.94
CA GLY A 24 5.62 -35.64 20.64
C GLY A 24 5.96 -36.52 21.88
N GLY A 25 5.32 -36.23 23.02
CA GLY A 25 5.61 -36.92 24.29
C GLY A 25 6.77 -36.31 25.10
N GLU A 26 7.46 -35.32 24.58
CA GLU A 26 8.53 -34.59 25.27
C GLU A 26 8.03 -33.25 25.80
N ALA A 27 8.50 -32.86 26.98
CA ALA A 27 8.21 -31.55 27.58
C ALA A 27 9.19 -30.51 27.03
N LEU A 28 8.67 -29.51 26.36
CA LEU A 28 9.43 -28.36 25.86
C LEU A 28 9.24 -27.19 26.84
N ARG A 29 10.34 -26.63 27.32
CA ARG A 29 10.34 -25.44 28.16
C ARG A 29 10.63 -24.21 27.33
N ILE A 30 9.70 -23.26 27.38
CA ILE A 30 9.77 -22.01 26.63
C ILE A 30 9.90 -20.87 27.61
N THR A 31 10.98 -20.11 27.50
CA THR A 31 11.18 -18.88 28.26
C THR A 31 10.48 -17.73 27.58
N VAL A 32 9.70 -16.98 28.34
CA VAL A 32 8.86 -15.86 27.81
C VAL A 32 9.33 -14.56 28.48
N LYS A 33 9.72 -13.59 27.66
CA LYS A 33 10.00 -12.22 28.11
C LYS A 33 8.69 -11.54 28.50
N PRO A 34 8.67 -10.73 29.56
CA PRO A 34 7.43 -10.06 30.00
C PRO A 34 7.08 -8.82 29.17
N TYR A 35 8.04 -8.21 28.48
CA TYR A 35 7.85 -7.03 27.63
C TYR A 35 8.95 -6.93 26.55
N LEU A 36 8.71 -6.11 25.54
CA LEU A 36 9.68 -5.77 24.50
C LEU A 36 10.25 -4.37 24.72
N SER A 37 11.52 -4.18 24.40
CA SER A 37 12.11 -2.87 24.25
C SER A 37 11.42 -2.07 23.13
N PHE A 38 11.58 -0.75 23.11
CA PHE A 38 10.99 0.10 22.05
C PHE A 38 11.43 -0.32 20.65
N ALA A 39 12.72 -0.69 20.48
CA ALA A 39 13.24 -1.14 19.20
C ALA A 39 12.64 -2.50 18.78
N GLU A 40 12.55 -3.46 19.70
CA GLU A 40 11.94 -4.77 19.45
C GLU A 40 10.46 -4.63 19.11
N ARG A 41 9.72 -3.75 19.80
CA ARG A 41 8.32 -3.45 19.53
C ARG A 41 8.14 -2.91 18.10
N GLY A 42 8.98 -1.97 17.67
CA GLY A 42 8.97 -1.44 16.29
C GLY A 42 9.25 -2.53 15.27
N ALA A 43 10.25 -3.37 15.50
CA ALA A 43 10.58 -4.48 14.62
C ALA A 43 9.48 -5.55 14.56
N PHE A 44 8.85 -5.87 15.68
CA PHE A 44 7.69 -6.76 15.78
C PHE A 44 6.53 -6.27 14.89
N ILE A 45 6.13 -5.00 15.07
CA ILE A 45 5.01 -4.41 14.31
C ILE A 45 5.34 -4.38 12.81
N SER A 46 6.53 -3.89 12.45
CA SER A 46 6.96 -3.82 11.06
C SER A 46 7.04 -5.19 10.40
N GLY A 47 7.58 -6.20 11.12
CA GLY A 47 7.66 -7.57 10.63
C GLY A 47 6.29 -8.21 10.43
N ALA A 48 5.34 -7.97 11.34
CA ALA A 48 3.97 -8.45 11.20
C ALA A 48 3.25 -7.82 10.00
N VAL A 49 3.39 -6.51 9.82
CA VAL A 49 2.83 -5.80 8.66
C VAL A 49 3.43 -6.32 7.37
N GLU A 50 4.76 -6.47 7.30
CA GLU A 50 5.47 -6.95 6.11
C GLU A 50 5.00 -8.34 5.68
N MET A 51 4.86 -9.27 6.62
CA MET A 51 4.35 -10.62 6.34
C MET A 51 2.95 -10.65 5.75
N CYS A 52 2.13 -9.63 5.98
CA CYS A 52 0.78 -9.54 5.46
C CYS A 52 0.71 -9.17 3.96
N PHE A 53 1.83 -8.86 3.34
CA PHE A 53 1.92 -8.55 1.91
C PHE A 53 2.79 -9.57 1.19
N ASP A 54 2.51 -9.81 -0.08
CA ASP A 54 3.38 -10.60 -0.94
C ASP A 54 4.49 -9.74 -1.57
N ASP A 55 5.36 -10.37 -2.37
CA ASP A 55 6.47 -9.69 -3.04
C ASP A 55 6.01 -8.61 -4.03
N GLY A 56 4.76 -8.70 -4.50
CA GLY A 56 4.11 -7.67 -5.32
C GLY A 56 3.43 -6.56 -4.52
N GLY A 57 3.49 -6.61 -3.19
CA GLY A 57 2.83 -5.65 -2.31
C GLY A 57 1.32 -5.84 -2.17
N ILE A 58 0.80 -7.01 -2.57
CA ILE A 58 -0.64 -7.33 -2.45
C ILE A 58 -0.93 -7.83 -1.04
N TYR A 59 -1.94 -7.24 -0.41
CA TYR A 59 -2.39 -7.62 0.93
C TYR A 59 -3.05 -9.00 0.96
N ARG A 60 -2.61 -9.83 1.93
CA ARG A 60 -3.10 -11.19 2.18
C ARG A 60 -3.78 -11.26 3.55
N PRO A 61 -5.08 -11.01 3.66
CA PRO A 61 -5.77 -10.90 4.94
C PRO A 61 -5.71 -12.17 5.81
N TRP A 62 -5.62 -13.36 5.20
CA TRP A 62 -5.54 -14.64 5.90
C TRP A 62 -4.19 -14.87 6.60
N ILE A 63 -3.15 -14.11 6.26
CA ILE A 63 -1.84 -14.20 6.91
C ILE A 63 -1.80 -13.40 8.21
N ARG A 64 -2.69 -12.43 8.41
CA ARG A 64 -2.61 -11.47 9.51
C ARG A 64 -2.54 -12.11 10.90
N GLU A 65 -3.38 -13.09 11.17
CA GLU A 65 -3.37 -13.79 12.44
C GLU A 65 -2.09 -14.62 12.61
N PHE A 66 -1.68 -15.30 11.56
CA PHE A 66 -0.42 -16.03 11.53
C PHE A 66 0.77 -15.09 11.77
N ALA A 67 0.86 -13.95 11.08
CA ALA A 67 1.91 -12.98 11.25
C ALA A 67 1.99 -12.48 12.69
N TRP A 68 0.84 -12.20 13.33
CA TRP A 68 0.73 -11.78 14.70
C TRP A 68 1.40 -12.74 15.67
N TRP A 69 0.98 -13.99 15.75
CA TRP A 69 1.53 -14.90 16.72
C TRP A 69 2.89 -15.49 16.31
N TYR A 70 3.24 -15.46 15.00
CA TYR A 70 4.60 -15.74 14.58
C TYR A 70 5.58 -14.74 15.21
N GLN A 71 5.27 -13.45 15.15
CA GLN A 71 6.08 -12.42 15.80
C GLN A 71 6.10 -12.56 17.34
N ILE A 72 4.97 -12.95 17.94
CA ILE A 72 4.95 -13.24 19.39
C ILE A 72 5.97 -14.33 19.74
N LEU A 73 5.98 -15.43 19.04
CA LEU A 73 6.94 -16.50 19.28
C LEU A 73 8.38 -16.06 19.00
N GLN A 74 8.62 -15.25 18.00
CA GLN A 74 9.97 -14.77 17.66
C GLN A 74 10.53 -13.78 18.66
N TYR A 75 9.73 -12.85 19.15
CA TYR A 75 10.23 -11.75 19.99
C TYR A 75 10.08 -11.98 21.48
N TYR A 76 9.02 -12.67 21.90
CA TYR A 76 8.78 -12.92 23.33
C TYR A 76 9.35 -14.23 23.85
N THR A 77 9.75 -15.15 22.96
CA THR A 77 10.20 -16.47 23.38
C THR A 77 11.61 -16.80 22.91
N ASN A 78 12.18 -17.84 23.50
CA ASN A 78 13.44 -18.42 23.04
C ASN A 78 13.30 -19.31 21.79
N LEU A 79 12.14 -19.29 21.11
CA LEU A 79 11.88 -20.02 19.88
C LEU A 79 12.33 -19.26 18.61
N SER A 80 12.97 -18.13 18.74
CA SER A 80 13.52 -17.32 17.63
C SER A 80 14.50 -18.07 16.72
N SER A 81 15.04 -19.20 17.17
CA SER A 81 15.90 -20.08 16.36
C SER A 81 15.16 -20.87 15.28
N PHE A 82 13.84 -20.95 15.36
CA PHE A 82 13.02 -21.55 14.31
C PHE A 82 12.85 -20.55 13.19
N SER A 83 13.78 -20.53 12.25
CA SER A 83 13.80 -19.61 11.11
C SER A 83 12.72 -19.88 10.05
N ALA A 84 12.12 -21.08 10.08
CA ALA A 84 11.08 -21.46 9.13
C ALA A 84 9.66 -21.32 9.74
N PRO A 85 8.71 -20.71 9.06
CA PRO A 85 7.33 -20.53 9.56
C PRO A 85 6.60 -21.85 9.79
N GLU A 86 6.80 -22.84 8.93
CA GLU A 86 6.07 -24.11 8.94
C GLU A 86 6.26 -24.96 10.21
N PRO A 87 7.49 -25.17 10.71
CA PRO A 87 7.67 -25.85 12.00
C PRO A 87 7.02 -25.13 13.16
N LEU A 88 7.08 -23.79 13.19
CA LEU A 88 6.42 -23.00 14.24
C LEU A 88 4.89 -23.12 14.16
N TRP A 89 4.32 -23.10 12.96
CA TRP A 89 2.90 -23.33 12.76
C TRP A 89 2.49 -24.69 13.32
N SER A 90 3.21 -25.74 12.94
CA SER A 90 2.93 -27.09 13.40
C SER A 90 3.03 -27.23 14.93
N LEU A 91 4.03 -26.61 15.54
CA LEU A 91 4.17 -26.55 16.99
C LEU A 91 2.99 -25.81 17.62
N ALA A 92 2.71 -24.62 17.15
CA ALA A 92 1.66 -23.75 17.69
C ALA A 92 0.27 -24.39 17.65
N SER A 93 -0.11 -24.93 16.49
CA SER A 93 -1.43 -25.51 16.29
C SER A 93 -1.67 -26.84 17.06
N ARG A 94 -0.59 -27.56 17.43
CA ARG A 94 -0.70 -28.86 18.11
C ARG A 94 -0.53 -28.80 19.62
N THR A 95 0.11 -27.76 20.15
CA THR A 95 0.51 -27.74 21.57
C THR A 95 -0.21 -26.68 22.39
N GLY A 96 -0.98 -25.80 21.79
CA GLY A 96 -1.57 -24.65 22.49
C GLY A 96 -0.54 -23.69 23.08
N VAL A 97 0.67 -23.67 22.50
CA VAL A 97 1.75 -22.80 22.98
C VAL A 97 1.42 -21.33 22.86
N ILE A 98 0.68 -20.95 21.81
CA ILE A 98 0.28 -19.55 21.58
C ILE A 98 -0.57 -19.02 22.72
N GLU A 99 -1.58 -19.75 23.15
CA GLU A 99 -2.47 -19.35 24.24
C GLU A 99 -1.69 -19.19 25.54
N LYS A 100 -0.79 -20.12 25.82
CA LYS A 100 0.05 -20.06 27.05
C LYS A 100 1.03 -18.90 27.04
N VAL A 101 1.62 -18.58 25.88
CA VAL A 101 2.52 -17.43 25.74
C VAL A 101 1.72 -16.13 25.81
N LEU A 102 0.57 -16.04 25.12
CA LEU A 102 -0.31 -14.87 25.15
C LEU A 102 -0.77 -14.55 26.57
N ASP A 103 -1.10 -15.54 27.40
CA ASP A 103 -1.46 -15.33 28.81
C ASP A 103 -0.34 -14.65 29.61
N CYS A 104 0.91 -14.84 29.19
CA CYS A 104 2.05 -14.20 29.84
C CYS A 104 2.26 -12.73 29.41
N VAL A 105 1.87 -12.36 28.19
CA VAL A 105 2.22 -11.08 27.53
C VAL A 105 1.02 -10.29 27.05
N LYS A 106 -0.19 -10.67 27.44
CA LYS A 106 -1.45 -10.14 26.97
C LYS A 106 -1.53 -8.61 27.03
N ASP A 107 -1.11 -8.03 28.15
CA ASP A 107 -1.22 -6.60 28.39
C ASP A 107 -0.33 -5.78 27.44
N ASP A 108 0.84 -6.32 27.10
CA ASP A 108 1.78 -5.67 26.17
C ASP A 108 1.37 -5.85 24.72
N THR A 109 0.80 -6.99 24.36
CA THR A 109 0.53 -7.37 22.98
C THR A 109 -0.79 -6.82 22.42
N CYS A 110 -1.80 -6.56 23.25
CA CYS A 110 -3.11 -6.06 22.78
C CYS A 110 -2.99 -4.74 22.02
N ALA A 111 -2.18 -3.80 22.52
CA ALA A 111 -1.97 -2.51 21.87
C ALA A 111 -1.26 -2.67 20.52
N MET A 112 -0.26 -3.56 20.44
CA MET A 112 0.48 -3.81 19.20
C MET A 112 -0.38 -4.41 18.09
N TYR A 113 -1.39 -5.21 18.42
CA TYR A 113 -2.33 -5.75 17.43
C TYR A 113 -3.09 -4.63 16.70
N ALA A 114 -3.51 -3.60 17.43
CA ALA A 114 -4.14 -2.42 16.84
C ALA A 114 -3.16 -1.61 15.97
N GLU A 115 -1.91 -1.47 16.42
CA GLU A 115 -0.85 -0.80 15.65
C GLU A 115 -0.52 -1.53 14.35
N ILE A 116 -0.50 -2.87 14.34
CA ILE A 116 -0.35 -3.68 13.12
C ILE A 116 -1.49 -3.42 12.15
N SER A 117 -2.74 -3.40 12.63
CA SER A 117 -3.90 -3.11 11.79
C SER A 117 -3.79 -1.74 11.15
N THR A 118 -3.41 -0.73 11.93
CA THR A 118 -3.16 0.64 11.42
C THR A 118 -2.03 0.66 10.38
N GLY A 119 -0.96 -0.08 10.61
CA GLY A 119 0.17 -0.20 9.67
C GLY A 119 -0.24 -0.84 8.33
N ILE A 120 -1.07 -1.88 8.38
CA ILE A 120 -1.63 -2.53 7.20
C ILE A 120 -2.51 -1.54 6.42
N ASP A 121 -3.42 -0.85 7.09
CA ASP A 121 -4.32 0.13 6.48
C ASP A 121 -3.52 1.27 5.82
N TYR A 122 -2.50 1.77 6.50
CA TYR A 122 -1.61 2.80 5.96
C TYR A 122 -0.91 2.32 4.67
N ARG A 123 -0.38 1.09 4.66
CA ARG A 123 0.32 0.53 3.49
C ARG A 123 -0.64 0.33 2.32
N ILE A 124 -1.86 -0.15 2.56
CA ILE A 124 -2.91 -0.27 1.54
C ILE A 124 -3.23 1.10 0.95
N GLN A 125 -3.44 2.12 1.79
CA GLN A 125 -3.74 3.48 1.34
C GLN A 125 -2.59 4.11 0.54
N ALA A 126 -1.35 3.88 0.96
CA ALA A 126 -0.17 4.36 0.26
C ALA A 126 -0.05 3.72 -1.13
N SER A 127 -0.28 2.41 -1.24
CA SER A 127 -0.29 1.69 -2.52
C SER A 127 -1.37 2.20 -3.48
N LEU A 128 -2.60 2.43 -2.97
CA LEU A 128 -3.70 2.99 -3.78
C LEU A 128 -3.40 4.41 -4.28
N LYS A 129 -2.71 5.23 -3.49
CA LYS A 129 -2.30 6.58 -3.90
C LYS A 129 -1.22 6.51 -4.97
N SER A 130 -0.21 5.67 -4.81
CA SER A 130 0.86 5.47 -5.79
C SER A 130 0.28 5.05 -7.14
N ASN A 131 -0.56 4.03 -7.17
CA ASN A 131 -1.18 3.55 -8.41
C ASN A 131 -2.02 4.62 -9.12
N LYS A 132 -2.68 5.52 -8.40
CA LYS A 132 -3.42 6.64 -9.00
C LYS A 132 -2.48 7.66 -9.65
N TRP A 133 -1.35 7.96 -9.02
CA TRP A 133 -0.37 8.89 -9.59
C TRP A 133 0.32 8.30 -10.80
N ASP A 134 0.65 7.03 -10.80
CA ASP A 134 1.24 6.32 -11.93
C ASP A 134 0.27 6.32 -13.12
N ALA A 135 -1.00 6.00 -12.90
CA ALA A 135 -2.04 6.05 -13.94
C ALA A 135 -2.27 7.45 -14.51
N LEU A 136 -2.19 8.49 -13.66
CA LEU A 136 -2.25 9.89 -14.11
C LEU A 136 -1.01 10.27 -14.94
N ALA A 137 0.18 9.88 -14.51
CA ALA A 137 1.41 10.15 -15.25
C ALA A 137 1.40 9.49 -16.62
N ASP A 138 0.96 8.24 -16.72
CA ASP A 138 0.80 7.51 -17.97
C ASP A 138 -0.25 8.18 -18.90
N GLY A 139 -1.35 8.64 -18.30
CA GLY A 139 -2.38 9.40 -19.01
C GLY A 139 -1.85 10.71 -19.61
N PHE A 140 -1.07 11.45 -18.84
CA PHE A 140 -0.40 12.68 -19.30
C PHE A 140 0.62 12.41 -20.40
N ALA A 141 1.46 11.38 -20.27
CA ALA A 141 2.43 10.99 -21.28
C ALA A 141 1.74 10.61 -22.60
N SER A 142 0.63 9.89 -22.53
CA SER A 142 -0.18 9.54 -23.69
C SER A 142 -0.78 10.78 -24.37
N LEU A 143 -1.32 11.74 -23.62
CA LEU A 143 -1.85 12.99 -24.15
C LEU A 143 -0.75 13.83 -24.82
N LEU A 144 0.41 13.95 -24.23
CA LEU A 144 1.53 14.68 -24.82
C LEU A 144 1.97 14.06 -26.15
N SER A 145 2.06 12.74 -26.23
CA SER A 145 2.42 12.06 -27.49
C SER A 145 1.36 12.22 -28.58
N GLN A 146 0.09 12.29 -28.23
CA GLN A 146 -1.00 12.61 -29.18
C GLN A 146 -0.90 14.05 -29.67
N PHE A 147 -0.59 14.99 -28.79
CA PHE A 147 -0.40 16.39 -29.14
C PHE A 147 0.80 16.60 -30.08
N GLU A 148 1.92 15.94 -29.81
CA GLU A 148 3.09 15.96 -30.69
C GLU A 148 2.78 15.44 -32.09
N ARG A 149 2.03 14.32 -32.19
CA ARG A 149 1.59 13.78 -33.47
C ARG A 149 0.69 14.76 -34.23
N ALA A 150 -0.29 15.37 -33.54
CA ALA A 150 -1.19 16.33 -34.14
C ALA A 150 -0.45 17.57 -34.66
N LEU A 151 0.56 18.05 -33.93
CA LEU A 151 1.40 19.16 -34.37
C LEU A 151 2.27 18.80 -35.59
N LEU A 152 2.83 17.60 -35.62
CA LEU A 152 3.58 17.12 -36.79
C LEU A 152 2.71 16.97 -38.02
N GLU A 153 1.50 16.43 -37.87
CA GLU A 153 0.53 16.32 -38.96
C GLU A 153 0.07 17.69 -39.49
N ALA A 154 -0.14 18.66 -38.58
CA ALA A 154 -0.48 20.03 -38.95
C ALA A 154 0.66 20.69 -39.72
N ALA A 155 1.90 20.56 -39.25
CA ALA A 155 3.08 21.11 -39.95
C ALA A 155 3.33 20.46 -41.31
N GLN A 156 3.03 19.18 -41.48
CA GLN A 156 3.09 18.50 -42.79
C GLN A 156 2.03 18.99 -43.75
N LYS A 157 0.81 19.24 -43.29
CA LYS A 157 -0.28 19.79 -44.09
C LYS A 157 0.01 21.21 -44.60
N GLU A 158 0.59 22.06 -43.76
CA GLU A 158 1.04 23.39 -44.16
C GLU A 158 2.13 23.35 -45.22
N LYS A 159 3.09 22.42 -45.09
CA LYS A 159 4.14 22.27 -46.11
C LYS A 159 3.60 21.83 -47.46
N ILE A 160 2.65 20.88 -47.50
CA ILE A 160 2.01 20.40 -48.72
C ILE A 160 1.17 21.51 -49.34
N SER A 161 0.50 22.36 -48.52
CA SER A 161 -0.28 23.48 -49.00
C SER A 161 0.57 24.63 -49.59
N SER A 162 1.79 24.84 -49.05
CA SER A 162 2.71 25.86 -49.57
C SER A 162 3.38 25.44 -50.90
N ASP A 163 3.70 24.16 -51.05
CA ASP A 163 4.32 23.62 -52.27
C ASP A 163 3.30 23.51 -53.42
N GLY A 164 2.00 23.26 -53.11
CA GLY A 164 0.93 23.21 -54.08
C GLY A 164 0.56 24.59 -54.69
N ASN A 165 0.82 25.69 -53.95
CA ASN A 165 0.46 27.04 -54.39
C ASN A 165 1.58 27.73 -55.22
N ALA A 166 2.73 27.09 -55.36
CA ALA A 166 3.83 27.58 -56.18
C ALA A 166 3.72 27.13 -57.66
N SER A 167 2.88 26.12 -57.97
CA SER A 167 2.75 25.55 -59.33
C SER A 167 1.60 26.15 -60.16
N ASP A 168 0.64 26.88 -59.53
CA ASP A 168 -0.56 27.36 -60.22
C ASP A 168 -0.57 28.89 -60.49
N ARG A 169 0.57 29.57 -60.43
CA ARG A 169 0.67 30.99 -60.80
C ARG A 169 1.08 31.28 -62.23
N VAL A 170 0.81 30.33 -63.13
CA VAL A 170 0.88 30.61 -64.56
C VAL A 170 -0.45 30.15 -65.22
N SER A 171 -1.26 31.11 -65.53
CA SER A 171 -2.47 31.08 -66.39
C SER A 171 -3.77 31.35 -65.64
N ALA A 172 -4.28 32.48 -65.98
CA ALA A 172 -5.66 32.88 -66.20
C ALA A 172 -6.11 34.10 -65.39
N SER A 173 -5.93 35.20 -66.03
CA SER A 173 -6.82 36.36 -65.92
C SER A 173 -8.27 35.96 -66.35
N GLY A 174 -9.25 36.35 -65.57
CA GLY A 174 -10.63 36.34 -66.11
C GLY A 174 -11.72 36.13 -65.06
N SER A 175 -12.44 37.18 -64.86
CA SER A 175 -13.87 37.21 -64.51
C SER A 175 -14.34 37.11 -63.08
N ALA A 176 -14.90 38.21 -62.73
CA ALA A 176 -15.79 38.57 -61.64
C ALA A 176 -17.02 37.65 -61.49
N SER A 177 -17.49 37.56 -60.29
CA SER A 177 -18.88 37.92 -59.90
C SER A 177 -19.36 37.12 -58.68
N ALA A 178 -19.62 37.82 -57.65
CA ALA A 178 -20.78 37.88 -56.77
C ALA A 178 -21.44 36.55 -56.32
N VAL A 179 -21.71 36.48 -55.07
CA VAL A 179 -23.01 36.41 -54.38
C VAL A 179 -22.93 35.77 -53.02
N ARG A 180 -23.17 36.56 -51.98
CA ARG A 180 -24.00 36.42 -50.75
C ARG A 180 -24.07 35.08 -50.03
N SER A 181 -23.68 35.13 -48.75
CA SER A 181 -24.51 35.32 -47.51
C SER A 181 -25.40 34.14 -47.08
N ALA A 182 -25.43 34.02 -45.78
CA ALA A 182 -26.33 33.29 -44.86
C ALA A 182 -25.91 31.83 -44.57
N ASP A 183 -25.84 31.32 -43.37
CA ASP A 183 -26.54 31.64 -42.15
C ASP A 183 -25.74 31.14 -40.94
N ALA A 184 -25.77 31.95 -39.93
CA ALA A 184 -25.46 31.60 -38.57
C ALA A 184 -26.61 30.80 -37.95
N GLU A 185 -26.32 30.17 -36.85
CA GLU A 185 -27.29 29.71 -35.83
C GLU A 185 -27.52 28.20 -35.73
N LYS A 186 -26.83 27.59 -34.80
CA LYS A 186 -27.47 26.92 -33.66
C LYS A 186 -26.43 26.34 -32.72
N ALA A 187 -26.02 27.16 -31.79
CA ALA A 187 -25.46 26.69 -30.55
C ALA A 187 -26.58 26.56 -29.54
N GLY A 188 -26.56 25.56 -28.71
CA GLY A 188 -27.33 25.64 -27.49
C GLY A 188 -27.85 24.31 -26.98
N ARG A 189 -27.39 24.04 -25.75
CA ARG A 189 -28.01 23.17 -24.74
C ARG A 189 -27.88 21.66 -24.94
N ASP A 190 -27.06 21.08 -24.04
CA ASP A 190 -27.60 20.33 -22.91
C ASP A 190 -26.50 20.02 -21.90
N THR A 191 -26.40 20.87 -20.90
CA THR A 191 -25.80 20.60 -19.61
C THR A 191 -26.93 20.48 -18.61
N GLU A 192 -27.38 19.28 -18.27
CA GLU A 192 -28.11 19.07 -17.01
C GLU A 192 -28.08 17.61 -16.55
N ALA A 193 -27.82 17.46 -15.26
CA ALA A 193 -28.19 16.34 -14.41
C ALA A 193 -27.23 15.14 -14.30
N LEU A 194 -26.27 15.27 -13.39
CA LEU A 194 -25.86 14.16 -12.53
C LEU A 194 -26.16 14.53 -11.07
N ARG A 195 -27.35 14.19 -10.64
CA ARG A 195 -27.78 14.18 -9.24
C ARG A 195 -27.02 13.12 -8.48
N LEU A 196 -26.31 13.56 -7.46
CA LEU A 196 -25.81 12.76 -6.34
C LEU A 196 -27.00 12.25 -5.52
N GLN A 197 -27.12 10.94 -5.36
CA GLN A 197 -27.96 10.33 -4.33
C GLN A 197 -27.10 9.99 -3.13
N PRO A 198 -27.54 10.31 -1.90
CA PRO A 198 -26.85 9.88 -0.68
C PRO A 198 -27.24 8.43 -0.34
N LEU A 199 -26.23 7.64 0.01
CA LEU A 199 -26.39 6.32 0.60
C LEU A 199 -26.78 6.48 2.09
N ALA A 200 -27.84 5.80 2.43
CA ALA A 200 -28.27 5.54 3.79
C ALA A 200 -27.44 4.46 4.45
#